data_e5af932e66411d9f2e22cd54a0491a1d
#
_entry.id   e5af932e66411d9f2e22cd54a0491a1d
#
_cell.length_a   1.000
_cell.length_b   1.000
_cell.length_c   1.000
_cell.angle_alpha   90.00
_cell.angle_beta   90.00
_cell.angle_gamma   90.00
#
_symmetry.space_group_name_H-M   'P 1'
#
loop_
_entity.id
_entity.type
_entity.pdbx_description
1 polymer ?
#
loop_
_entity_poly.entity_id
_entity_poly.type
_entity_poly.pdbx_seq_one_letter_code
_entity_poly.pdbx_strand_id
1 'polypeptide(L)'
;MNKRHILSTLALAACLSAGMTSCISDDSTEATRQLTQISLKDENATTMPEYNVYLGNDCVIDPQVSYSGNASDLKYKWQVGTYSNDSKGALEDVSTAPTFNYKFQSGGTYYVHLTVTDGSVGKVMEYKVNVNRTFEQGYLLTSTDADGKGNLSFVKILTPEEIAEGKKEVVMEHCLNKVNEEVSEDGLVKAVVATQSIWDGHTSTSLTRVFVSTQTRCYFLDPNNFNVISNIDYTEAVPGFKASDFVPDTYAPYAYDKTTGNYVHLNTQYMYSYVKSSYKGVKADDFVVSKYNSWGSVYSSTYFMDYANNVGKAPNMNTGLFESPGELPDNQKIITIFSYYGYTSDYQLPVFTLAKEEGTGDIYLWEYAVGSPYMGTETYFRSQKIATDANTAIPERGTQFVVSFTQKRYYYALGSSVYVFLPDVEKKSLPQKNQAALNFGDNEEVTFLDVNASKDQLFVATYDKTTKRGNFYIYNCKDVRTDNSASVKPVEEHKSCAGRISYIIYKPSIQQ
;
A
#
# COMPACT_ATOMS: atom_id res chain seq x y z
N MET A 1 -47.23 41.24 13.80
CA MET A 1 -46.98 41.45 12.35
C MET A 1 -46.96 42.95 12.10
N ASN A 2 -45.79 43.46 11.73
CA ASN A 2 -45.52 44.91 11.70
C ASN A 2 -46.02 45.52 10.35
N LYS A 3 -46.88 46.51 10.44
CA LYS A 3 -47.45 47.28 9.33
C LYS A 3 -46.40 47.96 8.40
N ARG A 4 -45.12 47.90 8.71
CA ARG A 4 -44.05 48.49 7.90
C ARG A 4 -43.60 47.64 6.69
N HIS A 5 -43.91 46.36 6.68
CA HIS A 5 -43.51 45.48 5.56
C HIS A 5 -44.53 45.45 4.41
N ILE A 6 -45.75 45.87 4.66
CA ILE A 6 -46.79 45.88 3.61
C ILE A 6 -46.67 47.12 2.70
N LEU A 7 -46.14 48.21 3.19
CA LEU A 7 -45.96 49.43 2.39
C LEU A 7 -44.74 49.35 1.45
N SER A 8 -43.71 48.58 1.80
CA SER A 8 -42.53 48.42 0.94
C SER A 8 -42.79 47.48 -0.25
N THR A 9 -43.66 46.50 -0.10
CA THR A 9 -44.01 45.58 -1.19
C THR A 9 -44.99 46.21 -2.20
N LEU A 10 -45.83 47.12 -1.77
CA LEU A 10 -46.71 47.87 -2.69
C LEU A 10 -45.97 48.96 -3.47
N ALA A 11 -44.91 49.56 -2.91
CA ALA A 11 -44.09 50.53 -3.63
C ALA A 11 -43.26 49.88 -4.72
N LEU A 12 -42.79 48.66 -4.54
CA LEU A 12 -42.00 47.92 -5.55
C LEU A 12 -42.88 47.41 -6.71
N ALA A 13 -44.15 47.06 -6.45
CA ALA A 13 -45.10 46.68 -7.51
C ALA A 13 -45.55 47.85 -8.38
N ALA A 14 -45.60 49.06 -7.82
CA ALA A 14 -45.99 50.27 -8.57
C ALA A 14 -44.87 50.78 -9.49
N CYS A 15 -43.59 50.52 -9.20
CA CYS A 15 -42.46 50.88 -10.06
C CYS A 15 -42.25 49.93 -11.26
N LEU A 16 -42.79 48.73 -11.23
CA LEU A 16 -42.70 47.75 -12.28
C LEU A 16 -43.77 47.89 -13.38
N SER A 17 -44.86 48.68 -13.11
CA SER A 17 -45.96 48.88 -14.05
C SER A 17 -45.86 50.16 -14.86
N ALA A 18 -44.91 51.04 -14.59
CA ALA A 18 -44.72 52.30 -15.31
C ALA A 18 -43.69 52.30 -16.45
N GLY A 19 -43.05 51.14 -16.69
CA GLY A 19 -41.95 51.01 -17.63
C GLY A 19 -42.24 50.33 -18.97
N MET A 20 -43.49 50.01 -19.31
CA MET A 20 -43.77 49.21 -20.51
C MET A 20 -44.72 49.91 -21.53
N THR A 21 -44.60 51.23 -21.65
CA THR A 21 -45.18 51.91 -22.82
C THR A 21 -44.16 52.84 -23.45
N SER A 22 -43.14 52.23 -24.04
CA SER A 22 -42.39 52.88 -25.07
C SER A 22 -42.78 52.21 -26.39
N CYS A 23 -43.78 52.77 -27.07
CA CYS A 23 -43.91 52.53 -28.51
C CYS A 23 -42.72 53.19 -29.17
N ILE A 24 -41.69 52.44 -29.45
CA ILE A 24 -40.68 52.85 -30.42
C ILE A 24 -41.22 52.42 -31.77
N SER A 25 -41.66 53.40 -32.59
CA SER A 25 -41.78 53.19 -34.00
C SER A 25 -40.35 52.98 -34.52
N ASP A 26 -40.02 51.74 -34.80
CA ASP A 26 -38.75 51.37 -35.36
C ASP A 26 -38.80 51.64 -36.90
N ASP A 27 -38.38 52.84 -37.29
CA ASP A 27 -38.14 53.18 -38.69
C ASP A 27 -36.74 52.74 -39.17
N SER A 28 -36.08 51.85 -38.42
CA SER A 28 -34.80 51.31 -38.85
C SER A 28 -35.01 50.26 -39.93
N THR A 29 -34.79 50.67 -41.16
CA THR A 29 -34.61 49.82 -42.36
C THR A 29 -33.22 49.18 -42.40
N GLU A 30 -32.52 49.08 -41.28
CA GLU A 30 -31.28 48.35 -41.22
C GLU A 30 -31.59 46.86 -41.27
N ALA A 31 -30.97 46.20 -42.27
CA ALA A 31 -31.06 44.73 -42.40
C ALA A 31 -30.74 44.10 -41.07
N THR A 32 -31.68 43.33 -40.49
CA THR A 32 -31.48 42.59 -39.27
C THR A 32 -30.22 41.73 -39.43
N ARG A 33 -29.14 42.12 -38.74
CA ARG A 33 -27.92 41.35 -38.73
C ARG A 33 -28.24 39.97 -38.20
N GLN A 34 -28.15 38.97 -39.04
CA GLN A 34 -28.28 37.60 -38.57
C GLN A 34 -27.17 37.32 -37.56
N LEU A 35 -27.58 36.99 -36.35
CA LEU A 35 -26.64 36.56 -35.33
C LEU A 35 -25.98 35.27 -35.79
N THR A 36 -24.69 35.17 -35.59
CA THR A 36 -23.95 33.94 -35.80
C THR A 36 -24.48 32.81 -34.89
N GLN A 37 -24.40 31.60 -35.35
CA GLN A 37 -24.84 30.42 -34.58
C GLN A 37 -23.64 29.59 -34.16
N ILE A 38 -23.59 29.26 -32.88
CA ILE A 38 -22.61 28.35 -32.31
C ILE A 38 -23.39 27.13 -31.83
N SER A 39 -22.97 25.91 -32.21
CA SER A 39 -23.48 24.65 -31.66
C SER A 39 -22.32 23.77 -31.23
N LEU A 40 -22.53 22.99 -30.20
CA LEU A 40 -21.57 22.07 -29.61
C LEU A 40 -22.12 20.65 -29.75
N LYS A 41 -21.24 19.70 -29.92
CA LYS A 41 -21.62 18.28 -29.83
C LYS A 41 -22.20 18.05 -28.43
N ASP A 42 -23.25 17.25 -28.40
CA ASP A 42 -23.95 16.87 -27.16
C ASP A 42 -24.61 18.03 -26.38
N GLU A 43 -24.74 19.23 -26.95
CA GLU A 43 -25.38 20.40 -26.29
C GLU A 43 -26.83 20.15 -25.84
N ASN A 44 -27.50 19.15 -26.44
CA ASN A 44 -28.88 18.76 -26.11
C ASN A 44 -28.93 17.50 -25.25
N ALA A 45 -27.80 17.00 -24.74
CA ALA A 45 -27.78 15.84 -23.86
C ALA A 45 -28.51 16.16 -22.54
N THR A 46 -29.30 15.22 -22.06
CA THR A 46 -30.06 15.35 -20.79
C THR A 46 -29.14 15.22 -19.57
N THR A 47 -27.93 14.68 -19.75
CA THR A 47 -26.92 14.51 -18.72
C THR A 47 -25.60 15.07 -19.20
N MET A 48 -24.76 15.51 -18.29
CA MET A 48 -23.40 15.94 -18.63
C MET A 48 -22.62 14.77 -19.29
N PRO A 49 -21.98 14.98 -20.44
CA PRO A 49 -21.07 14.00 -21.00
C PRO A 49 -19.97 13.64 -20.00
N GLU A 50 -19.70 12.35 -19.85
CA GLU A 50 -18.80 11.82 -18.82
C GLU A 50 -17.51 11.29 -19.44
N TYR A 51 -16.38 11.66 -18.85
CA TYR A 51 -15.04 11.23 -19.22
C TYR A 51 -14.38 10.52 -18.04
N ASN A 52 -13.72 9.40 -18.32
CA ASN A 52 -12.93 8.68 -17.32
C ASN A 52 -11.46 8.76 -17.73
N VAL A 53 -10.63 9.27 -16.83
CA VAL A 53 -9.19 9.39 -17.03
C VAL A 53 -8.45 8.88 -15.81
N TYR A 54 -7.25 8.34 -15.99
CA TYR A 54 -6.38 8.01 -14.86
C TYR A 54 -5.53 9.20 -14.46
N LEU A 55 -5.30 9.34 -13.15
CA LEU A 55 -4.46 10.37 -12.57
C LEU A 55 -3.06 10.35 -13.22
N GLY A 56 -2.60 11.53 -13.65
CA GLY A 56 -1.34 11.70 -14.37
C GLY A 56 -1.42 11.56 -15.88
N ASN A 57 -2.56 11.09 -16.42
CA ASN A 57 -2.79 11.05 -17.87
C ASN A 57 -3.47 12.34 -18.35
N ASP A 58 -3.27 12.65 -19.64
CA ASP A 58 -3.95 13.77 -20.28
C ASP A 58 -5.44 13.47 -20.42
N CYS A 59 -6.28 14.39 -19.93
CA CYS A 59 -7.71 14.41 -20.21
C CYS A 59 -7.94 15.29 -21.44
N VAL A 60 -8.34 14.67 -22.55
CA VAL A 60 -8.58 15.39 -23.81
C VAL A 60 -10.08 15.42 -24.10
N ILE A 61 -10.66 16.64 -24.25
CA ILE A 61 -12.05 16.84 -24.65
C ILE A 61 -12.07 17.72 -25.89
N ASP A 62 -12.59 17.18 -26.98
CA ASP A 62 -12.86 17.93 -28.22
C ASP A 62 -14.36 18.27 -28.26
N PRO A 63 -14.76 19.55 -28.13
CA PRO A 63 -16.14 19.95 -28.08
C PRO A 63 -16.85 19.88 -29.44
N GLN A 64 -16.12 19.66 -30.54
CA GLN A 64 -16.63 19.62 -31.90
C GLN A 64 -17.59 20.77 -32.21
N VAL A 65 -17.04 22.00 -32.26
CA VAL A 65 -17.80 23.24 -32.43
C VAL A 65 -18.21 23.41 -33.88
N SER A 66 -19.49 23.61 -34.16
CA SER A 66 -19.99 24.10 -35.43
C SER A 66 -20.33 25.57 -35.32
N TYR A 67 -19.86 26.39 -36.25
CA TYR A 67 -20.02 27.84 -36.23
C TYR A 67 -20.34 28.39 -37.61
N SER A 68 -21.34 29.28 -37.72
CA SER A 68 -21.78 29.86 -38.97
C SER A 68 -20.90 31.04 -39.45
N GLY A 69 -20.01 31.55 -38.60
CA GLY A 69 -19.06 32.63 -38.89
C GLY A 69 -17.66 32.12 -39.22
N ASN A 70 -16.66 33.01 -39.07
CA ASN A 70 -15.28 32.60 -39.24
C ASN A 70 -14.73 31.97 -37.98
N ALA A 71 -14.23 30.74 -38.06
CA ALA A 71 -13.72 29.98 -36.91
C ALA A 71 -12.62 30.71 -36.12
N SER A 72 -11.86 31.63 -36.76
CA SER A 72 -10.85 32.45 -36.07
C SER A 72 -11.43 33.45 -35.07
N ASP A 73 -12.73 33.74 -35.14
CA ASP A 73 -13.39 34.69 -34.25
C ASP A 73 -13.84 34.05 -32.94
N LEU A 74 -13.81 32.72 -32.91
CA LEU A 74 -14.18 31.98 -31.72
C LEU A 74 -13.10 32.09 -30.62
N LYS A 75 -13.57 32.37 -29.41
CA LYS A 75 -12.78 32.36 -28.17
C LYS A 75 -13.28 31.26 -27.29
N TYR A 76 -12.36 30.51 -26.73
CA TYR A 76 -12.61 29.41 -25.83
C TYR A 76 -12.15 29.77 -24.43
N LYS A 77 -12.88 29.31 -23.43
CA LYS A 77 -12.49 29.37 -22.03
C LYS A 77 -12.87 28.08 -21.35
N TRP A 78 -11.86 27.38 -20.85
CA TRP A 78 -12.03 26.16 -20.08
C TRP A 78 -11.73 26.42 -18.61
N GLN A 79 -12.64 25.94 -17.77
CA GLN A 79 -12.52 26.07 -16.33
C GLN A 79 -12.76 24.68 -15.69
N VAL A 80 -12.09 24.41 -14.58
CA VAL A 80 -12.21 23.15 -13.82
C VAL A 80 -12.65 23.47 -12.41
N GLY A 81 -13.59 22.69 -11.90
CA GLY A 81 -14.02 22.72 -10.49
C GLY A 81 -14.20 21.31 -9.95
N THR A 82 -14.11 21.14 -8.65
CA THR A 82 -14.40 19.87 -7.99
C THR A 82 -15.91 19.57 -8.00
N TYR A 83 -16.28 18.29 -8.07
CA TYR A 83 -17.66 17.84 -8.02
C TYR A 83 -17.79 16.77 -6.93
N SER A 84 -18.54 17.08 -5.88
CA SER A 84 -18.71 16.17 -4.73
C SER A 84 -20.11 16.30 -4.17
N ASN A 85 -20.78 15.16 -3.91
CA ASN A 85 -22.13 15.10 -3.35
C ASN A 85 -23.12 16.03 -4.07
N ASP A 86 -23.09 15.98 -5.43
CA ASP A 86 -23.91 16.84 -6.31
C ASP A 86 -23.68 18.36 -6.13
N SER A 87 -22.59 18.74 -5.47
CA SER A 87 -22.18 20.12 -5.28
C SER A 87 -20.96 20.46 -6.16
N LYS A 88 -21.03 21.61 -6.82
CA LYS A 88 -19.96 22.14 -7.65
C LYS A 88 -19.11 23.11 -6.84
N GLY A 89 -17.79 22.86 -6.81
CA GLY A 89 -16.82 23.75 -6.21
C GLY A 89 -16.54 25.00 -7.07
N ALA A 90 -15.61 25.84 -6.62
CA ALA A 90 -15.18 27.02 -7.38
C ALA A 90 -14.51 26.62 -8.71
N LEU A 91 -14.74 27.42 -9.76
CA LEU A 91 -14.13 27.24 -11.07
C LEU A 91 -12.80 27.96 -11.14
N GLU A 92 -11.79 27.27 -11.65
CA GLU A 92 -10.46 27.81 -11.95
C GLU A 92 -10.21 27.81 -13.45
N ASP A 93 -9.66 28.91 -14.00
CA ASP A 93 -9.33 29.04 -15.41
C ASP A 93 -8.10 28.18 -15.73
N VAL A 94 -8.22 27.26 -16.70
CA VAL A 94 -7.13 26.31 -17.00
C VAL A 94 -6.64 26.35 -18.45
N SER A 95 -7.50 26.74 -19.43
CA SER A 95 -7.11 26.77 -20.84
C SER A 95 -8.00 27.71 -21.66
N THR A 96 -7.45 28.22 -22.79
CA THR A 96 -8.16 28.95 -23.83
C THR A 96 -8.03 28.28 -25.20
N ALA A 97 -7.49 27.07 -25.27
CA ALA A 97 -7.32 26.31 -26.50
C ALA A 97 -8.68 25.79 -27.01
N PRO A 98 -8.84 25.55 -28.33
CA PRO A 98 -10.06 24.94 -28.87
C PRO A 98 -10.38 23.58 -28.31
N THR A 99 -9.38 22.78 -27.98
CA THR A 99 -9.47 21.46 -27.37
C THR A 99 -8.95 21.55 -25.94
N PHE A 100 -9.69 20.95 -25.01
CA PHE A 100 -9.23 20.78 -23.64
C PHE A 100 -8.16 19.69 -23.59
N ASN A 101 -7.01 20.02 -22.99
CA ASN A 101 -5.98 19.05 -22.64
C ASN A 101 -5.44 19.44 -21.26
N TYR A 102 -5.71 18.59 -20.28
CA TYR A 102 -5.40 18.90 -18.88
C TYR A 102 -5.00 17.67 -18.09
N LYS A 103 -3.95 17.79 -17.27
CA LYS A 103 -3.51 16.77 -16.31
C LYS A 103 -4.00 17.12 -14.90
N PHE A 104 -4.94 16.35 -14.40
CA PHE A 104 -5.41 16.52 -13.04
C PHE A 104 -4.34 16.12 -12.03
N GLN A 105 -4.20 16.91 -10.96
CA GLN A 105 -3.18 16.69 -9.92
C GLN A 105 -3.67 15.78 -8.80
N SER A 106 -4.97 15.56 -8.67
CA SER A 106 -5.56 14.66 -7.68
C SER A 106 -6.71 13.84 -8.25
N GLY A 107 -6.90 12.63 -7.72
CA GLY A 107 -8.06 11.80 -8.07
C GLY A 107 -9.35 12.36 -7.48
N GLY A 108 -10.46 12.09 -8.14
CA GLY A 108 -11.78 12.54 -7.72
C GLY A 108 -12.67 12.84 -8.92
N THR A 109 -13.86 13.35 -8.64
CA THR A 109 -14.78 13.80 -9.69
C THR A 109 -14.68 15.31 -9.85
N TYR A 110 -14.59 15.73 -11.08
CA TYR A 110 -14.50 17.13 -11.47
C TYR A 110 -15.61 17.47 -12.47
N TYR A 111 -16.00 18.73 -12.53
CA TYR A 111 -16.72 19.24 -13.67
C TYR A 111 -15.83 20.22 -14.44
N VAL A 112 -15.90 20.11 -15.76
CA VAL A 112 -15.15 20.95 -16.70
C VAL A 112 -16.18 21.82 -17.41
N HIS A 113 -16.01 23.12 -17.30
CA HIS A 113 -16.91 24.12 -17.85
C HIS A 113 -16.25 24.78 -19.08
N LEU A 114 -16.91 24.67 -20.22
CA LEU A 114 -16.49 25.28 -21.46
C LEU A 114 -17.40 26.47 -21.78
N THR A 115 -16.81 27.61 -22.06
CA THR A 115 -17.47 28.73 -22.71
C THR A 115 -16.86 28.96 -24.09
N VAL A 116 -17.69 28.98 -25.13
CA VAL A 116 -17.31 29.33 -26.50
C VAL A 116 -18.08 30.59 -26.93
N THR A 117 -17.39 31.61 -27.42
CA THR A 117 -18.04 32.88 -27.83
C THR A 117 -17.30 33.54 -28.99
N ASP A 118 -18.04 34.26 -29.85
CA ASP A 118 -17.50 35.17 -30.87
C ASP A 118 -17.56 36.64 -30.39
N GLY A 119 -17.96 36.89 -29.16
CA GLY A 119 -18.15 38.21 -28.57
C GLY A 119 -19.57 38.77 -28.72
N SER A 120 -20.39 38.21 -29.60
CA SER A 120 -21.82 38.58 -29.80
C SER A 120 -22.76 37.51 -29.27
N VAL A 121 -22.43 36.26 -29.50
CA VAL A 121 -23.15 35.08 -29.00
C VAL A 121 -22.18 34.17 -28.26
N GLY A 122 -22.70 33.36 -27.36
CA GLY A 122 -21.91 32.41 -26.60
C GLY A 122 -22.69 31.11 -26.27
N LYS A 123 -21.96 30.04 -26.16
CA LYS A 123 -22.47 28.76 -25.70
C LYS A 123 -21.65 28.27 -24.52
N VAL A 124 -22.31 27.57 -23.62
CA VAL A 124 -21.72 26.96 -22.44
C VAL A 124 -22.00 25.47 -22.47
N MET A 125 -21.02 24.68 -22.10
CA MET A 125 -21.15 23.23 -21.92
C MET A 125 -20.38 22.76 -20.70
N GLU A 126 -20.93 21.76 -20.05
CA GLU A 126 -20.30 21.14 -18.89
C GLU A 126 -20.05 19.66 -19.15
N TYR A 127 -18.92 19.19 -18.66
CA TYR A 127 -18.50 17.80 -18.73
C TYR A 127 -18.18 17.32 -17.34
N LYS A 128 -18.52 16.08 -17.05
CA LYS A 128 -18.12 15.39 -15.83
C LYS A 128 -16.85 14.59 -16.12
N VAL A 129 -15.81 14.75 -15.30
CA VAL A 129 -14.56 14.03 -15.45
C VAL A 129 -14.27 13.25 -14.18
N ASN A 130 -14.23 11.92 -14.26
CA ASN A 130 -13.82 11.05 -13.17
C ASN A 130 -12.32 10.75 -13.34
N VAL A 131 -11.53 11.26 -12.41
CA VAL A 131 -10.09 11.02 -12.37
C VAL A 131 -9.83 9.84 -11.44
N ASN A 132 -9.63 8.68 -12.02
CA ASN A 132 -9.42 7.42 -11.33
C ASN A 132 -7.96 7.29 -10.91
N ARG A 133 -7.72 6.79 -9.68
CA ARG A 133 -6.37 6.48 -9.20
C ARG A 133 -5.99 5.08 -9.64
N THR A 134 -4.96 4.94 -10.45
CA THR A 134 -4.49 3.63 -10.93
C THR A 134 -4.09 2.73 -9.78
N PHE A 135 -3.43 3.32 -8.77
CA PHE A 135 -2.88 2.62 -7.61
C PHE A 135 -3.64 2.96 -6.31
N GLU A 136 -4.96 3.09 -6.37
CA GLU A 136 -5.75 3.55 -5.23
C GLU A 136 -5.65 2.59 -4.05
N GLN A 137 -6.02 1.33 -4.27
CA GLN A 137 -6.03 0.29 -3.25
C GLN A 137 -5.65 -1.04 -3.87
N GLY A 138 -4.81 -1.82 -3.19
CA GLY A 138 -4.37 -3.10 -3.72
C GLY A 138 -3.23 -3.73 -2.94
N TYR A 139 -2.55 -4.66 -3.59
CA TYR A 139 -1.40 -5.37 -3.05
C TYR A 139 -0.18 -5.07 -3.91
N LEU A 140 0.92 -4.69 -3.26
CA LEU A 140 2.24 -4.61 -3.87
C LEU A 140 2.95 -5.94 -3.65
N LEU A 141 3.42 -6.52 -4.75
CA LEU A 141 4.15 -7.77 -4.78
C LEU A 141 5.59 -7.48 -5.20
N THR A 142 6.55 -7.73 -4.32
CA THR A 142 7.97 -7.77 -4.70
C THR A 142 8.29 -9.17 -5.18
N SER A 143 8.82 -9.29 -6.37
CA SER A 143 9.13 -10.60 -6.98
C SER A 143 10.39 -10.55 -7.82
N THR A 144 10.87 -11.73 -8.21
CA THR A 144 11.96 -11.91 -9.16
C THR A 144 11.48 -12.77 -10.30
N ASP A 145 11.66 -12.30 -11.53
CA ASP A 145 11.28 -13.02 -12.73
C ASP A 145 12.20 -14.22 -13.00
N ALA A 146 11.81 -15.07 -13.93
CA ALA A 146 12.57 -16.27 -14.29
C ALA A 146 13.97 -15.97 -14.84
N ASP A 147 14.19 -14.77 -15.37
CA ASP A 147 15.50 -14.29 -15.87
C ASP A 147 16.35 -13.62 -14.77
N GLY A 148 15.85 -13.56 -13.53
CA GLY A 148 16.53 -12.97 -12.38
C GLY A 148 16.30 -11.47 -12.19
N LYS A 149 15.49 -10.84 -13.02
CA LYS A 149 15.14 -9.42 -12.88
C LYS A 149 14.11 -9.19 -11.78
N GLY A 150 14.23 -8.05 -11.13
CA GLY A 150 13.22 -7.60 -10.20
C GLY A 150 11.91 -7.25 -10.90
N ASN A 151 10.81 -7.49 -10.22
CA ASN A 151 9.47 -7.18 -10.72
C ASN A 151 8.62 -6.69 -9.54
N LEU A 152 8.29 -5.40 -9.55
CA LEU A 152 7.31 -4.82 -8.66
C LEU A 152 5.94 -4.89 -9.34
N SER A 153 5.06 -5.74 -8.83
CA SER A 153 3.70 -5.88 -9.36
C SER A 153 2.70 -5.23 -8.42
N PHE A 154 1.63 -4.68 -9.01
CA PHE A 154 0.47 -4.18 -8.28
C PHE A 154 -0.78 -4.93 -8.68
N VAL A 155 -1.46 -5.52 -7.71
CA VAL A 155 -2.76 -6.17 -7.88
C VAL A 155 -3.82 -5.24 -7.31
N LYS A 156 -4.65 -4.67 -8.18
CA LYS A 156 -5.69 -3.71 -7.78
C LYS A 156 -6.87 -4.43 -7.12
N ILE A 157 -7.33 -3.92 -6.01
CA ILE A 157 -8.63 -4.27 -5.44
C ILE A 157 -9.69 -3.43 -6.16
N LEU A 158 -10.63 -4.10 -6.83
CA LEU A 158 -11.71 -3.43 -7.54
C LEU A 158 -12.70 -2.81 -6.57
N THR A 159 -13.21 -1.62 -6.93
CA THR A 159 -14.32 -1.00 -6.18
C THR A 159 -15.63 -1.74 -6.44
N PRO A 160 -16.66 -1.60 -5.58
CA PRO A 160 -17.97 -2.19 -5.82
C PRO A 160 -18.57 -1.78 -7.17
N GLU A 161 -18.34 -0.55 -7.61
CA GLU A 161 -18.79 -0.01 -8.90
C GLU A 161 -18.07 -0.71 -10.05
N GLU A 162 -16.76 -0.88 -9.96
CA GLU A 162 -15.95 -1.58 -10.96
C GLU A 162 -16.37 -3.05 -11.08
N ILE A 163 -16.71 -3.69 -9.96
CA ILE A 163 -17.26 -5.05 -9.95
C ILE A 163 -18.63 -5.09 -10.62
N ALA A 164 -19.51 -4.13 -10.32
CA ALA A 164 -20.84 -4.03 -10.92
C ALA A 164 -20.77 -3.77 -12.44
N GLU A 165 -19.76 -3.06 -12.92
CA GLU A 165 -19.47 -2.84 -14.33
C GLU A 165 -18.85 -4.08 -15.01
N GLY A 166 -18.58 -5.14 -14.26
CA GLY A 166 -18.00 -6.38 -14.77
C GLY A 166 -16.51 -6.27 -15.10
N LYS A 167 -15.79 -5.28 -14.49
CA LYS A 167 -14.33 -5.19 -14.63
C LYS A 167 -13.68 -6.44 -14.06
N LYS A 168 -12.66 -6.91 -14.76
CA LYS A 168 -11.85 -8.05 -14.34
C LYS A 168 -10.68 -7.57 -13.49
N GLU A 169 -10.04 -8.51 -12.81
CA GLU A 169 -8.79 -8.31 -12.10
C GLU A 169 -7.79 -7.49 -12.94
N VAL A 170 -7.17 -6.51 -12.27
CA VAL A 170 -6.12 -5.69 -12.87
C VAL A 170 -4.81 -6.00 -12.16
N VAL A 171 -3.90 -6.63 -12.90
CA VAL A 171 -2.52 -6.86 -12.47
C VAL A 171 -1.59 -6.02 -13.34
N MET A 172 -0.78 -5.20 -12.72
CA MET A 172 0.26 -4.42 -13.40
C MET A 172 1.63 -4.91 -12.92
N GLU A 173 2.29 -5.72 -13.73
CA GLU A 173 3.68 -6.14 -13.51
C GLU A 173 4.64 -5.01 -13.93
N HIS A 174 5.82 -4.96 -13.31
CA HIS A 174 6.84 -3.92 -13.53
C HIS A 174 6.29 -2.50 -13.37
N CYS A 175 5.43 -2.30 -12.36
CA CYS A 175 4.71 -1.04 -12.22
C CYS A 175 5.64 0.15 -11.90
N LEU A 176 6.80 -0.07 -11.26
CA LEU A 176 7.78 0.98 -11.00
C LEU A 176 8.38 1.51 -12.32
N ASN A 177 8.87 0.61 -13.17
CA ASN A 177 9.48 0.97 -14.46
C ASN A 177 8.44 1.50 -15.45
N LYS A 178 7.22 0.89 -15.49
CA LYS A 178 6.16 1.37 -16.39
C LYS A 178 5.68 2.78 -16.10
N VAL A 179 5.72 3.18 -14.85
CA VAL A 179 5.34 4.56 -14.45
C VAL A 179 6.51 5.51 -14.57
N ASN A 180 7.73 5.04 -14.29
CA ASN A 180 8.94 5.85 -14.27
C ASN A 180 9.96 5.20 -15.24
N GLU A 181 9.87 5.51 -16.52
CA GLU A 181 10.64 4.85 -17.61
C GLU A 181 12.15 4.85 -17.38
N GLU A 182 12.69 5.84 -16.66
CA GLU A 182 14.12 5.94 -16.34
C GLU A 182 14.54 5.12 -15.11
N VAL A 183 13.59 4.49 -14.40
CA VAL A 183 13.86 3.74 -13.18
C VAL A 183 13.89 2.25 -13.48
N SER A 184 15.05 1.63 -13.29
CA SER A 184 15.21 0.17 -13.42
C SER A 184 14.72 -0.55 -12.15
N GLU A 185 14.06 -1.67 -12.34
CA GLU A 185 13.75 -2.63 -11.28
C GLU A 185 14.87 -3.65 -11.05
N ASP A 186 16.00 -3.54 -11.77
CA ASP A 186 17.13 -4.41 -11.57
C ASP A 186 17.68 -4.31 -10.14
N GLY A 187 17.89 -5.45 -9.51
CA GLY A 187 18.29 -5.51 -8.12
C GLY A 187 17.22 -5.04 -7.14
N LEU A 188 15.95 -5.12 -7.51
CA LEU A 188 14.82 -4.88 -6.60
C LEU A 188 14.95 -5.78 -5.37
N VAL A 189 14.89 -5.16 -4.19
CA VAL A 189 15.00 -5.84 -2.89
C VAL A 189 13.64 -6.02 -2.27
N LYS A 190 12.92 -4.91 -2.03
CA LYS A 190 11.60 -4.95 -1.41
C LYS A 190 10.85 -3.62 -1.55
N ALA A 191 9.53 -3.69 -1.63
CA ALA A 191 8.66 -2.53 -1.50
C ALA A 191 7.89 -2.56 -0.18
N VAL A 192 7.79 -1.44 0.51
CA VAL A 192 7.02 -1.28 1.74
C VAL A 192 6.12 -0.05 1.68
N VAL A 193 5.00 -0.11 2.39
CA VAL A 193 4.10 1.03 2.57
C VAL A 193 4.15 1.43 4.03
N ALA A 194 4.51 2.67 4.30
CA ALA A 194 4.59 3.17 5.66
C ALA A 194 3.96 4.56 5.78
N THR A 195 3.26 4.78 6.88
CA THR A 195 2.73 6.09 7.26
C THR A 195 3.67 6.71 8.29
N GLN A 196 4.14 7.90 8.00
CA GLN A 196 5.13 8.58 8.80
C GLN A 196 4.62 9.94 9.24
N SER A 197 4.92 10.31 10.48
CA SER A 197 4.71 11.66 10.97
C SER A 197 5.89 12.53 10.56
N ILE A 198 5.62 13.55 9.75
CA ILE A 198 6.60 14.54 9.32
C ILE A 198 6.39 15.81 10.13
N TRP A 199 7.44 16.28 10.77
CA TRP A 199 7.45 17.53 11.51
C TRP A 199 8.03 18.65 10.63
N ASP A 200 7.24 19.71 10.39
CA ASP A 200 7.66 20.86 9.57
C ASP A 200 8.25 22.02 10.40
N GLY A 201 8.41 21.81 11.71
CA GLY A 201 8.82 22.85 12.67
C GLY A 201 7.65 23.44 13.48
N HIS A 202 6.42 23.27 13.05
CA HIS A 202 5.22 23.81 13.70
C HIS A 202 4.12 22.76 13.87
N THR A 203 3.91 21.91 12.88
CA THR A 203 2.86 20.90 12.87
C THR A 203 3.41 19.52 12.52
N SER A 204 2.73 18.48 12.99
CA SER A 204 3.00 17.10 12.58
C SER A 204 1.95 16.69 11.55
N THR A 205 2.41 16.32 10.36
CA THR A 205 1.56 15.80 9.29
C THR A 205 1.88 14.33 9.07
N SER A 206 0.86 13.49 9.03
CA SER A 206 1.04 12.07 8.69
C SER A 206 0.98 11.90 7.18
N LEU A 207 2.06 11.38 6.60
CA LEU A 207 2.14 11.08 5.18
C LEU A 207 2.39 9.60 4.95
N THR A 208 1.58 8.99 4.10
CA THR A 208 1.83 7.63 3.64
C THR A 208 2.66 7.67 2.36
N ARG A 209 3.68 6.83 2.31
CA ARG A 209 4.60 6.68 1.18
C ARG A 209 4.76 5.21 0.82
N VAL A 210 5.07 4.98 -0.44
CA VAL A 210 5.59 3.70 -0.91
C VAL A 210 7.10 3.83 -1.04
N PHE A 211 7.82 2.99 -0.34
CA PHE A 211 9.27 2.90 -0.39
C PHE A 211 9.63 1.69 -1.24
N VAL A 212 10.47 1.89 -2.23
CA VAL A 212 10.97 0.79 -3.07
C VAL A 212 12.48 0.77 -3.00
N SER A 213 13.02 -0.26 -2.36
CA SER A 213 14.45 -0.48 -2.27
C SER A 213 14.95 -1.36 -3.41
N THR A 214 15.95 -0.87 -4.11
CA THR A 214 16.87 -1.68 -4.92
C THR A 214 18.17 -1.90 -4.13
N GLN A 215 19.12 -2.61 -4.72
CA GLN A 215 20.41 -2.85 -4.07
C GLN A 215 21.19 -1.57 -3.73
N THR A 216 21.00 -0.50 -4.50
CA THR A 216 21.79 0.73 -4.37
C THR A 216 20.96 1.95 -3.98
N ARG A 217 19.65 1.90 -4.12
CA ARG A 217 18.76 3.07 -3.93
C ARG A 217 17.46 2.72 -3.23
N CYS A 218 16.90 3.70 -2.53
CA CYS A 218 15.52 3.72 -2.12
C CYS A 218 14.78 4.81 -2.87
N TYR A 219 13.71 4.45 -3.56
CA TYR A 219 12.78 5.38 -4.20
C TYR A 219 11.59 5.64 -3.28
N PHE A 220 11.18 6.89 -3.20
CA PHE A 220 9.97 7.33 -2.50
C PHE A 220 8.92 7.63 -3.55
N LEU A 221 7.83 6.87 -3.55
CA LEU A 221 6.77 7.02 -4.53
C LEU A 221 5.54 7.71 -3.95
N ASP A 222 4.88 8.49 -4.78
CA ASP A 222 3.52 8.92 -4.54
C ASP A 222 2.60 7.67 -4.50
N PRO A 223 1.84 7.48 -3.42
CA PRO A 223 1.07 6.25 -3.26
C PRO A 223 -0.14 6.14 -4.21
N ASN A 224 -0.55 7.22 -4.89
CA ASN A 224 -1.73 7.21 -5.76
C ASN A 224 -1.38 6.95 -7.23
N ASN A 225 -0.18 7.37 -7.67
CA ASN A 225 0.24 7.26 -9.07
C ASN A 225 1.59 6.57 -9.26
N PHE A 226 2.32 6.28 -8.18
CA PHE A 226 3.66 5.66 -8.15
C PHE A 226 4.76 6.46 -8.86
N ASN A 227 4.52 7.74 -9.12
CA ASN A 227 5.60 8.62 -9.56
C ASN A 227 6.68 8.73 -8.48
N VAL A 228 7.94 8.69 -8.89
CA VAL A 228 9.07 8.94 -7.99
C VAL A 228 9.04 10.40 -7.54
N ILE A 229 8.88 10.61 -6.23
CA ILE A 229 8.93 11.94 -5.61
C ILE A 229 10.39 12.30 -5.30
N SER A 230 11.16 11.32 -4.81
CA SER A 230 12.55 11.48 -4.41
C SER A 230 13.23 10.10 -4.35
N ASN A 231 14.55 10.10 -4.24
CA ASN A 231 15.32 8.87 -3.99
C ASN A 231 16.52 9.15 -3.11
N ILE A 232 17.05 8.11 -2.48
CA ILE A 232 18.28 8.12 -1.70
C ILE A 232 19.22 7.09 -2.29
N ASP A 233 20.43 7.51 -2.65
CA ASP A 233 21.53 6.63 -3.02
C ASP A 233 22.22 6.14 -1.76
N TYR A 234 22.18 4.85 -1.51
CA TYR A 234 22.82 4.25 -0.34
C TYR A 234 24.33 4.38 -0.37
N THR A 235 24.93 4.43 -1.55
CA THR A 235 26.39 4.52 -1.72
C THR A 235 26.94 5.88 -1.32
N GLU A 236 26.12 6.93 -1.30
CA GLU A 236 26.49 8.24 -0.75
C GLU A 236 26.63 8.16 0.78
N ALA A 237 25.78 7.35 1.44
CA ALA A 237 25.85 7.14 2.88
C ALA A 237 26.98 6.18 3.26
N VAL A 238 27.12 5.07 2.52
CA VAL A 238 28.08 4.01 2.75
C VAL A 238 28.69 3.58 1.42
N PRO A 239 29.92 4.00 1.08
CA PRO A 239 30.56 3.63 -0.18
C PRO A 239 30.60 2.11 -0.39
N GLY A 240 30.16 1.66 -1.56
CA GLY A 240 30.10 0.24 -1.93
C GLY A 240 28.96 -0.55 -1.31
N PHE A 241 28.00 0.10 -0.63
CA PHE A 241 26.82 -0.54 -0.05
C PHE A 241 25.97 -1.23 -1.11
N LYS A 242 25.53 -2.45 -0.78
CA LYS A 242 24.56 -3.20 -1.58
C LYS A 242 23.51 -3.80 -0.66
N ALA A 243 22.32 -3.25 -0.68
CA ALA A 243 21.21 -3.79 0.07
C ALA A 243 20.95 -5.25 -0.32
N SER A 244 20.97 -6.12 0.65
CA SER A 244 20.53 -7.52 0.51
C SER A 244 19.14 -7.76 1.09
N ASP A 245 18.70 -6.85 1.96
CA ASP A 245 17.32 -6.80 2.45
C ASP A 245 16.91 -5.35 2.73
N PHE A 246 15.59 -5.13 2.74
CA PHE A 246 14.94 -3.89 3.11
C PHE A 246 13.91 -4.20 4.18
N VAL A 247 14.22 -3.84 5.41
CA VAL A 247 13.50 -4.27 6.60
C VAL A 247 12.45 -3.24 6.97
N PRO A 248 11.17 -3.60 6.98
CA PRO A 248 10.14 -2.72 7.51
C PRO A 248 10.29 -2.62 9.03
N ASP A 249 10.39 -1.41 9.52
CA ASP A 249 10.32 -1.10 10.94
C ASP A 249 9.10 -0.22 11.21
N THR A 250 8.58 -0.26 12.44
CA THR A 250 7.44 0.55 12.87
C THR A 250 7.70 2.05 12.70
N TYR A 251 8.94 2.48 12.89
CA TYR A 251 9.32 3.91 12.87
C TYR A 251 9.94 4.36 11.55
N ALA A 252 10.80 3.55 10.96
CA ALA A 252 11.41 3.84 9.66
C ALA A 252 12.06 2.58 9.08
N PRO A 253 11.87 2.28 7.79
CA PRO A 253 12.52 1.15 7.17
C PRO A 253 14.04 1.39 7.08
N TYR A 254 14.79 0.30 7.00
CA TYR A 254 16.22 0.36 6.78
C TYR A 254 16.69 -0.67 5.75
N ALA A 255 17.67 -0.27 4.96
CA ALA A 255 18.37 -1.15 4.04
C ALA A 255 19.56 -1.82 4.77
N TYR A 256 19.77 -3.09 4.53
CA TYR A 256 20.84 -3.86 5.15
C TYR A 256 21.70 -4.55 4.10
N ASP A 257 23.03 -4.44 4.26
CA ASP A 257 24.02 -5.17 3.49
C ASP A 257 24.61 -6.32 4.33
N LYS A 258 24.18 -7.54 4.07
CA LYS A 258 24.64 -8.74 4.80
C LYS A 258 26.12 -9.04 4.61
N THR A 259 26.74 -8.57 3.53
CA THR A 259 28.15 -8.80 3.24
C THR A 259 29.04 -8.01 4.19
N THR A 260 28.67 -6.76 4.47
CA THR A 260 29.45 -5.84 5.30
C THR A 260 28.91 -5.72 6.71
N GLY A 261 27.66 -6.10 6.96
CA GLY A 261 26.95 -5.86 8.20
C GLY A 261 26.56 -4.40 8.41
N ASN A 262 26.65 -3.59 7.37
CA ASN A 262 26.23 -2.19 7.42
C ASN A 262 24.73 -2.07 7.14
N TYR A 263 24.12 -1.01 7.68
CA TYR A 263 22.77 -0.67 7.31
C TYR A 263 22.60 0.85 7.15
N VAL A 264 21.61 1.22 6.34
CA VAL A 264 21.17 2.60 6.12
C VAL A 264 19.76 2.71 6.64
N HIS A 265 19.60 3.46 7.73
CA HIS A 265 18.31 3.74 8.32
C HIS A 265 17.69 4.97 7.63
N LEU A 266 16.45 4.83 7.16
CA LEU A 266 15.73 5.92 6.50
C LEU A 266 14.99 6.73 7.56
N ASN A 267 15.63 7.80 8.04
CA ASN A 267 14.94 8.74 8.91
C ASN A 267 14.05 9.66 8.09
N THR A 268 12.77 9.53 8.24
CA THR A 268 11.76 10.25 7.48
C THR A 268 11.11 11.39 8.26
N GLN A 269 11.54 11.63 9.50
CA GLN A 269 11.08 12.80 10.26
C GLN A 269 11.43 14.14 9.59
N TYR A 270 12.46 14.14 8.75
CA TYR A 270 12.97 15.32 8.05
C TYR A 270 12.93 15.09 6.52
N MET A 271 11.76 14.92 5.95
CA MET A 271 11.52 14.85 4.51
C MET A 271 12.71 14.32 3.69
N TYR A 272 12.78 13.02 3.48
CA TYR A 272 13.78 12.37 2.61
C TYR A 272 15.24 12.42 3.10
N SER A 273 15.46 12.55 4.39
CA SER A 273 16.79 12.37 4.97
C SER A 273 17.00 10.93 5.41
N TYR A 274 18.25 10.51 5.50
CA TYR A 274 18.65 9.25 6.08
C TYR A 274 19.66 9.50 7.20
N VAL A 275 19.60 8.66 8.23
CA VAL A 275 20.62 8.65 9.27
C VAL A 275 21.55 7.48 9.00
N LYS A 276 22.81 7.78 8.80
CA LYS A 276 23.87 6.77 8.74
C LYS A 276 24.06 6.21 10.15
N SER A 277 23.41 5.12 10.47
CA SER A 277 23.74 4.33 11.65
C SER A 277 24.77 3.29 11.26
N SER A 278 26.02 3.56 11.55
CA SER A 278 27.06 2.56 11.42
C SER A 278 27.14 1.73 12.70
N TYR A 279 26.22 0.81 12.91
CA TYR A 279 26.45 -0.24 13.89
C TYR A 279 27.43 -1.24 13.24
N LYS A 280 28.69 -1.11 13.61
CA LYS A 280 29.73 -2.02 13.20
C LYS A 280 29.48 -3.38 13.85
N GLY A 281 29.43 -4.41 13.04
CA GLY A 281 29.73 -5.75 13.52
C GLY A 281 28.58 -6.71 13.75
N VAL A 282 27.33 -6.42 13.32
CA VAL A 282 26.29 -7.44 13.28
C VAL A 282 26.18 -7.97 11.87
N LYS A 283 26.93 -9.04 11.58
CA LYS A 283 26.66 -9.83 10.38
C LYS A 283 25.46 -10.72 10.65
N ALA A 284 24.48 -10.67 9.78
CA ALA A 284 23.35 -11.56 9.82
C ALA A 284 23.35 -12.45 8.57
N ASP A 285 23.17 -13.74 8.78
CA ASP A 285 22.94 -14.70 7.70
C ASP A 285 21.53 -14.56 7.14
N ASP A 286 20.58 -14.16 8.02
CA ASP A 286 19.16 -14.05 7.71
C ASP A 286 18.45 -13.07 8.63
N PHE A 287 17.20 -12.74 8.31
CA PHE A 287 16.31 -11.90 9.11
C PHE A 287 15.01 -12.61 9.39
N VAL A 288 14.58 -12.55 10.63
CA VAL A 288 13.24 -12.97 11.04
C VAL A 288 12.47 -11.77 11.54
N VAL A 289 11.35 -11.44 10.88
CA VAL A 289 10.46 -10.37 11.30
C VAL A 289 9.31 -10.96 12.05
N SER A 290 9.19 -10.61 13.33
CA SER A 290 8.10 -11.05 14.19
C SER A 290 7.19 -9.88 14.53
N LYS A 291 5.88 -10.08 14.40
CA LYS A 291 4.87 -9.10 14.79
C LYS A 291 4.30 -9.45 16.18
N TYR A 292 3.98 -8.42 16.95
CA TYR A 292 3.29 -8.56 18.23
C TYR A 292 2.30 -7.41 18.43
N ASN A 293 1.28 -7.63 19.26
CA ASN A 293 0.30 -6.62 19.63
C ASN A 293 0.65 -6.02 20.99
N SER A 294 0.74 -4.71 21.04
CA SER A 294 0.98 -3.96 22.28
C SER A 294 0.03 -2.78 22.34
N TRP A 295 -0.79 -2.73 23.38
CA TRP A 295 -1.77 -1.64 23.62
C TRP A 295 -2.68 -1.36 22.41
N GLY A 296 -3.11 -2.40 21.70
CA GLY A 296 -3.98 -2.31 20.53
C GLY A 296 -3.28 -1.91 19.22
N SER A 297 -1.96 -1.73 19.25
CA SER A 297 -1.15 -1.48 18.06
C SER A 297 -0.27 -2.67 17.72
N VAL A 298 -0.05 -2.90 16.42
CA VAL A 298 0.82 -3.95 15.92
C VAL A 298 2.21 -3.39 15.69
N TYR A 299 3.18 -3.99 16.33
CA TYR A 299 4.60 -3.68 16.22
C TYR A 299 5.34 -4.82 15.53
N SER A 300 6.50 -4.52 14.97
CA SER A 300 7.40 -5.52 14.41
C SER A 300 8.74 -5.48 15.12
N SER A 301 9.27 -6.66 15.45
CA SER A 301 10.66 -6.85 15.88
C SER A 301 11.41 -7.62 14.82
N THR A 302 12.54 -7.10 14.39
CA THR A 302 13.41 -7.80 13.43
C THR A 302 14.59 -8.39 14.18
N TYR A 303 14.76 -9.70 14.03
CA TYR A 303 15.90 -10.43 14.58
C TYR A 303 16.92 -10.68 13.48
N PHE A 304 18.14 -10.21 13.73
CA PHE A 304 19.31 -10.49 12.90
C PHE A 304 19.88 -11.83 13.33
N MET A 305 19.79 -12.82 12.47
CA MET A 305 20.19 -14.19 12.75
C MET A 305 21.64 -14.43 12.38
N ASP A 306 22.51 -14.67 13.36
CA ASP A 306 23.88 -15.10 13.17
C ASP A 306 23.96 -16.59 13.52
N TYR A 307 23.89 -17.42 12.51
CA TYR A 307 23.86 -18.87 12.69
C TYR A 307 25.23 -19.45 13.05
N ALA A 308 26.32 -18.76 12.68
CA ALA A 308 27.67 -19.18 13.02
C ALA A 308 27.93 -19.06 14.53
N ASN A 309 27.46 -17.96 15.12
CA ASN A 309 27.56 -17.71 16.57
C ASN A 309 26.32 -18.18 17.35
N ASN A 310 25.33 -18.76 16.67
CA ASN A 310 24.11 -19.29 17.26
C ASN A 310 23.30 -18.25 18.06
N VAL A 311 23.18 -17.04 17.53
CA VAL A 311 22.46 -15.95 18.16
C VAL A 311 21.49 -15.26 17.21
N GLY A 312 20.37 -14.81 17.76
CA GLY A 312 19.49 -13.86 17.09
C GLY A 312 19.46 -12.57 17.93
N LYS A 313 19.65 -11.43 17.29
CA LYS A 313 19.74 -10.14 17.97
C LYS A 313 18.73 -9.16 17.40
N ALA A 314 18.01 -8.47 18.27
CA ALA A 314 17.16 -7.36 17.89
C ALA A 314 17.85 -6.02 18.23
N PRO A 315 17.68 -4.97 17.41
CA PRO A 315 18.18 -3.65 17.75
C PRO A 315 17.38 -3.06 18.91
N ASN A 316 18.08 -2.59 19.95
CA ASN A 316 17.47 -1.79 21.00
C ASN A 316 17.54 -0.31 20.60
N MET A 317 16.42 0.28 20.28
CA MET A 317 16.34 1.68 19.80
C MET A 317 16.79 2.70 20.85
N ASN A 318 16.71 2.36 22.15
CA ASN A 318 17.11 3.27 23.21
C ASN A 318 18.62 3.29 23.45
N THR A 319 19.25 2.13 23.35
CA THR A 319 20.70 1.99 23.62
C THR A 319 21.54 1.97 22.37
N GLY A 320 20.93 1.73 21.20
CA GLY A 320 21.62 1.51 19.94
C GLY A 320 22.44 0.20 19.90
N LEU A 321 22.24 -0.66 20.88
CA LEU A 321 22.91 -1.97 20.97
C LEU A 321 21.97 -3.06 20.48
N PHE A 322 22.58 -4.17 20.00
CA PHE A 322 21.82 -5.36 19.66
C PHE A 322 21.75 -6.28 20.88
N GLU A 323 20.53 -6.66 21.25
CA GLU A 323 20.27 -7.53 22.38
C GLU A 323 19.82 -8.92 21.93
N SER A 324 20.33 -9.94 22.59
CA SER A 324 19.89 -11.33 22.40
C SER A 324 18.76 -11.65 23.38
N PRO A 325 17.69 -12.34 22.93
CA PRO A 325 16.64 -12.80 23.83
C PRO A 325 17.03 -14.00 24.71
N GLY A 326 18.29 -14.13 25.09
CA GLY A 326 18.84 -15.19 25.93
C GLY A 326 19.94 -15.98 25.22
N GLU A 327 20.71 -16.73 26.00
CA GLU A 327 21.79 -17.57 25.52
C GLU A 327 21.35 -19.04 25.53
N LEU A 328 21.45 -19.70 24.40
CA LEU A 328 21.16 -21.13 24.28
C LEU A 328 22.37 -21.96 24.74
N PRO A 329 22.15 -23.21 25.23
CA PRO A 329 23.24 -24.15 25.39
C PRO A 329 24.03 -24.38 24.10
N ASP A 330 25.34 -24.61 24.21
CA ASP A 330 26.25 -24.74 23.05
C ASP A 330 25.85 -25.82 22.03
N ASN A 331 25.23 -26.91 22.56
CA ASN A 331 24.75 -28.01 21.73
C ASN A 331 23.37 -27.81 21.13
N GLN A 332 22.71 -26.66 21.38
CA GLN A 332 21.42 -26.33 20.78
C GLN A 332 21.60 -25.25 19.72
N LYS A 333 21.12 -25.51 18.51
CA LYS A 333 21.19 -24.59 17.36
C LYS A 333 19.86 -23.95 17.09
N ILE A 334 19.86 -22.63 16.96
CA ILE A 334 18.68 -21.83 16.69
C ILE A 334 18.08 -22.20 15.32
N ILE A 335 16.76 -22.38 15.30
CA ILE A 335 15.96 -22.55 14.08
C ILE A 335 15.33 -21.21 13.71
N THR A 336 14.58 -20.61 14.65
CA THR A 336 13.88 -19.34 14.40
C THR A 336 13.53 -18.65 15.72
N ILE A 337 13.22 -17.35 15.64
CA ILE A 337 12.77 -16.53 16.76
C ILE A 337 11.43 -15.88 16.37
N PHE A 338 10.51 -15.79 17.31
CA PHE A 338 9.25 -15.08 17.13
C PHE A 338 8.70 -14.56 18.46
N SER A 339 7.98 -13.45 18.42
CA SER A 339 7.38 -12.85 19.61
C SER A 339 6.04 -13.49 19.93
N TYR A 340 5.66 -13.47 21.18
CA TYR A 340 4.31 -13.83 21.59
C TYR A 340 3.28 -12.87 20.97
N TYR A 341 2.06 -13.32 20.74
CA TYR A 341 1.04 -12.51 20.05
C TYR A 341 0.53 -11.32 20.87
N GLY A 342 0.83 -11.26 22.17
CA GLY A 342 0.43 -10.17 23.06
C GLY A 342 1.10 -10.31 24.43
N TYR A 343 0.60 -9.57 25.40
CA TYR A 343 1.07 -9.68 26.77
C TYR A 343 0.55 -10.95 27.44
N THR A 344 1.35 -11.52 28.32
CA THR A 344 0.89 -12.54 29.29
C THR A 344 -0.03 -11.90 30.33
N SER A 345 -0.63 -12.75 31.21
CA SER A 345 -1.39 -12.26 32.36
C SER A 345 -0.59 -11.31 33.25
N ASP A 346 0.74 -11.46 33.26
CA ASP A 346 1.67 -10.69 34.07
C ASP A 346 2.25 -9.49 33.31
N TYR A 347 1.61 -9.09 32.20
CA TYR A 347 2.01 -7.97 31.35
C TYR A 347 3.42 -8.08 30.76
N GLN A 348 3.92 -9.30 30.60
CA GLN A 348 5.18 -9.57 29.91
C GLN A 348 4.93 -9.93 28.45
N LEU A 349 5.87 -9.55 27.58
CA LEU A 349 5.87 -9.93 26.17
C LEU A 349 7.00 -10.94 25.93
N PRO A 350 6.71 -12.25 25.99
CA PRO A 350 7.74 -13.25 25.76
C PRO A 350 8.20 -13.29 24.31
N VAL A 351 9.48 -13.62 24.15
CA VAL A 351 10.08 -13.98 22.87
C VAL A 351 10.37 -15.47 22.90
N PHE A 352 9.95 -16.16 21.86
CA PHE A 352 10.18 -17.58 21.69
C PHE A 352 11.37 -17.84 20.77
N THR A 353 12.22 -18.76 21.15
CA THR A 353 13.29 -19.30 20.30
C THR A 353 13.07 -20.79 20.14
N LEU A 354 12.91 -21.22 18.89
CA LEU A 354 12.89 -22.65 18.57
C LEU A 354 14.31 -23.09 18.25
N ALA A 355 14.79 -24.13 18.92
CA ALA A 355 16.15 -24.64 18.77
C ALA A 355 16.16 -26.15 18.61
N LYS A 356 17.20 -26.66 17.91
CA LYS A 356 17.46 -28.09 17.72
C LYS A 356 18.75 -28.48 18.41
N GLU A 357 18.68 -29.53 19.22
CA GLU A 357 19.85 -30.10 19.89
C GLU A 357 20.68 -30.94 18.93
N GLU A 358 21.98 -30.70 18.90
CA GLU A 358 22.93 -31.47 18.11
C GLU A 358 23.12 -32.85 18.77
N GLY A 359 23.23 -33.88 17.95
CA GLY A 359 23.39 -35.26 18.42
C GLY A 359 22.06 -36.02 18.64
N THR A 360 21.13 -35.47 19.36
CA THR A 360 19.81 -36.08 19.59
C THR A 360 18.78 -35.74 18.54
N GLY A 361 18.88 -34.52 17.98
CA GLY A 361 17.89 -33.97 17.07
C GLY A 361 16.63 -33.44 17.76
N ASP A 362 16.62 -33.40 19.06
CA ASP A 362 15.50 -32.93 19.87
C ASP A 362 15.22 -31.47 19.65
N ILE A 363 13.95 -31.10 19.71
CA ILE A 363 13.49 -29.71 19.51
C ILE A 363 13.09 -29.11 20.85
N TYR A 364 13.58 -27.90 21.10
CA TYR A 364 13.27 -27.13 22.30
C TYR A 364 12.61 -25.80 21.92
N LEU A 365 11.57 -25.44 22.67
CA LEU A 365 11.01 -24.09 22.65
C LEU A 365 11.52 -23.36 23.90
N TRP A 366 12.32 -22.33 23.67
CA TRP A 366 12.78 -21.42 24.71
C TRP A 366 11.84 -20.22 24.77
N GLU A 367 11.56 -19.78 25.97
CA GLU A 367 10.72 -18.63 26.25
C GLU A 367 11.52 -17.65 27.13
N TYR A 368 11.72 -16.45 26.61
CA TYR A 368 12.42 -15.37 27.30
C TYR A 368 11.46 -14.20 27.49
N ALA A 369 11.37 -13.67 28.69
CA ALA A 369 10.62 -12.46 28.97
C ALA A 369 11.35 -11.59 29.97
N VAL A 370 11.44 -10.29 29.68
CA VAL A 370 12.02 -9.29 30.57
C VAL A 370 11.01 -8.92 31.64
N GLY A 371 11.42 -9.00 32.89
CA GLY A 371 10.62 -8.55 34.01
C GLY A 371 10.52 -7.03 34.09
N SER A 372 9.44 -6.57 34.69
CA SER A 372 9.21 -5.16 34.98
C SER A 372 9.16 -4.94 36.48
N PRO A 373 10.12 -4.20 37.06
CA PRO A 373 10.08 -3.86 38.48
C PRO A 373 8.80 -3.11 38.88
N TYR A 374 8.25 -2.31 37.98
CA TYR A 374 7.02 -1.55 38.22
C TYR A 374 5.79 -2.44 38.33
N MET A 375 5.82 -3.60 37.66
CA MET A 375 4.73 -4.59 37.66
C MET A 375 4.99 -5.76 38.62
N GLY A 376 6.13 -5.75 39.33
CA GLY A 376 6.51 -6.81 40.23
C GLY A 376 6.79 -8.16 39.55
N THR A 377 7.18 -8.15 38.28
CA THR A 377 7.47 -9.35 37.51
C THR A 377 8.97 -9.56 37.35
N GLU A 378 9.39 -10.82 37.34
CA GLU A 378 10.80 -11.20 37.19
C GLU A 378 11.13 -11.56 35.74
N THR A 379 12.39 -11.28 35.34
CA THR A 379 12.91 -11.80 34.07
C THR A 379 13.08 -13.30 34.16
N TYR A 380 12.61 -14.03 33.14
CA TYR A 380 12.80 -15.47 33.09
C TYR A 380 13.32 -15.90 31.71
N PHE A 381 14.04 -17.01 31.74
CA PHE A 381 14.47 -17.76 30.57
C PHE A 381 14.27 -19.23 30.84
N ARG A 382 13.34 -19.86 30.14
CA ARG A 382 12.95 -21.27 30.40
C ARG A 382 12.77 -22.01 29.08
N SER A 383 12.99 -23.31 29.10
CA SER A 383 12.80 -24.17 27.94
C SER A 383 11.82 -25.31 28.21
N GLN A 384 11.23 -25.76 27.11
CA GLN A 384 10.43 -26.98 27.09
C GLN A 384 10.84 -27.81 25.88
N LYS A 385 11.14 -29.08 26.11
CA LYS A 385 11.35 -30.05 25.04
C LYS A 385 10.01 -30.31 24.34
N ILE A 386 10.00 -30.16 23.01
CA ILE A 386 8.84 -30.50 22.18
C ILE A 386 8.97 -31.95 21.74
N ALA A 387 7.91 -32.74 21.95
CA ALA A 387 7.86 -34.09 21.44
C ALA A 387 7.83 -34.09 19.90
N THR A 388 8.76 -34.78 19.30
CA THR A 388 8.89 -34.89 17.84
C THR A 388 9.11 -36.35 17.44
N ASP A 389 8.73 -36.66 16.20
CA ASP A 389 9.00 -37.95 15.53
C ASP A 389 9.39 -37.70 14.06
N ALA A 390 9.57 -38.77 13.28
CA ALA A 390 9.94 -38.67 11.86
C ALA A 390 8.92 -37.96 10.97
N ASN A 391 7.66 -37.88 11.43
CA ASN A 391 6.54 -37.28 10.73
C ASN A 391 6.27 -35.81 11.17
N THR A 392 6.97 -35.33 12.20
CA THR A 392 6.80 -33.96 12.68
C THR A 392 7.24 -32.96 11.61
N ALA A 393 6.44 -31.94 11.35
CA ALA A 393 6.75 -30.84 10.43
C ALA A 393 7.66 -29.82 11.14
N ILE A 394 8.93 -30.16 11.27
CA ILE A 394 9.92 -29.29 11.92
C ILE A 394 10.29 -28.16 10.96
N PRO A 395 10.14 -26.88 11.36
CA PRO A 395 10.53 -25.74 10.52
C PRO A 395 12.04 -25.74 10.27
N GLU A 396 12.40 -25.24 9.10
CA GLU A 396 13.79 -25.05 8.72
C GLU A 396 14.39 -23.80 9.38
N ARG A 397 15.69 -23.68 9.35
CA ARG A 397 16.41 -22.50 9.85
C ARG A 397 15.97 -21.24 9.08
N GLY A 398 15.64 -20.17 9.79
CA GLY A 398 15.14 -18.92 9.20
C GLY A 398 13.65 -18.90 8.88
N THR A 399 12.90 -19.99 9.15
CA THR A 399 11.46 -20.01 8.90
C THR A 399 10.74 -18.89 9.64
N GLN A 400 9.97 -18.08 8.92
CA GLN A 400 9.12 -17.04 9.47
C GLN A 400 7.87 -17.65 10.12
N PHE A 401 7.57 -17.21 11.34
CA PHE A 401 6.32 -17.47 12.01
C PHE A 401 5.45 -16.21 11.97
N VAL A 402 4.35 -16.27 11.24
CA VAL A 402 3.41 -15.16 11.15
C VAL A 402 2.19 -15.42 12.02
N VAL A 403 1.65 -14.39 12.66
CA VAL A 403 0.66 -14.55 13.73
C VAL A 403 -0.67 -13.88 13.39
N SER A 404 -1.77 -14.62 13.62
CA SER A 404 -3.10 -14.05 13.79
C SER A 404 -3.33 -13.74 15.26
N PHE A 405 -3.43 -12.46 15.59
CA PHE A 405 -3.71 -12.01 16.97
C PHE A 405 -5.13 -12.40 17.41
N THR A 406 -6.09 -12.33 16.49
CA THR A 406 -7.49 -12.68 16.76
C THR A 406 -7.66 -14.17 17.04
N GLN A 407 -7.01 -15.01 16.23
CA GLN A 407 -7.11 -16.47 16.36
C GLN A 407 -6.08 -17.05 17.34
N LYS A 408 -5.12 -16.23 17.81
CA LYS A 408 -4.05 -16.62 18.74
C LYS A 408 -3.26 -17.83 18.25
N ARG A 409 -2.87 -17.84 16.96
CA ARG A 409 -2.14 -18.93 16.32
C ARG A 409 -1.09 -18.40 15.37
N TYR A 410 -0.06 -19.21 15.18
CA TYR A 410 1.03 -18.93 14.23
C TYR A 410 0.90 -19.81 13.02
N TYR A 411 1.35 -19.27 11.88
CA TYR A 411 1.47 -20.00 10.63
C TYR A 411 2.93 -19.98 10.20
N TYR A 412 3.40 -21.12 9.66
CA TYR A 412 4.71 -21.24 9.05
C TYR A 412 4.64 -22.14 7.82
N ALA A 413 5.57 -21.97 6.90
CA ALA A 413 5.65 -22.76 5.68
C ALA A 413 6.77 -23.79 5.73
N LEU A 414 6.52 -24.93 5.09
CA LEU A 414 7.51 -25.96 4.82
C LEU A 414 7.23 -26.55 3.44
N GLY A 415 8.09 -26.24 2.47
CA GLY A 415 7.91 -26.63 1.08
C GLY A 415 6.62 -26.06 0.46
N SER A 416 5.71 -26.93 0.06
CA SER A 416 4.41 -26.55 -0.54
C SER A 416 3.27 -26.45 0.50
N SER A 417 3.56 -26.54 1.77
CA SER A 417 2.54 -26.63 2.80
C SER A 417 2.66 -25.51 3.84
N VAL A 418 1.50 -25.10 4.38
CA VAL A 418 1.40 -24.17 5.52
C VAL A 418 0.86 -24.93 6.72
N TYR A 419 1.50 -24.74 7.85
CA TYR A 419 1.19 -25.38 9.13
C TYR A 419 0.76 -24.36 10.18
N VAL A 420 -0.01 -24.84 11.15
CA VAL A 420 -0.45 -24.05 12.32
C VAL A 420 0.31 -24.50 13.56
N PHE A 421 0.84 -23.53 14.29
CA PHE A 421 1.47 -23.73 15.59
C PHE A 421 0.74 -22.97 16.68
N LEU A 422 0.50 -23.64 17.82
CA LEU A 422 -0.23 -23.11 18.97
C LEU A 422 0.65 -23.21 20.21
N PRO A 423 1.44 -22.17 20.56
CA PRO A 423 2.38 -22.23 21.68
C PRO A 423 1.71 -22.27 23.07
N ASP A 424 0.44 -21.87 23.16
CA ASP A 424 -0.30 -21.75 24.43
C ASP A 424 -1.01 -23.04 24.89
N VAL A 425 -1.02 -24.07 24.05
CA VAL A 425 -1.71 -25.31 24.39
C VAL A 425 -0.83 -26.11 25.34
N GLU A 426 -1.43 -26.78 26.33
CA GLU A 426 -0.74 -27.60 27.36
C GLU A 426 0.28 -28.58 26.79
N LYS A 427 0.06 -29.06 25.57
CA LYS A 427 1.02 -29.88 24.82
C LYS A 427 1.59 -29.06 23.68
N LYS A 428 2.54 -28.16 23.97
CA LYS A 428 3.32 -27.44 22.94
C LYS A 428 3.96 -28.49 22.03
N SER A 429 3.33 -28.73 20.87
CA SER A 429 3.79 -29.67 19.87
C SER A 429 3.73 -29.06 18.49
N LEU A 430 4.74 -29.35 17.68
CA LEU A 430 4.69 -29.06 16.26
C LEU A 430 3.69 -30.01 15.57
N PRO A 431 2.99 -29.56 14.54
CA PRO A 431 2.07 -30.42 13.78
C PRO A 431 2.81 -31.54 13.05
N GLN A 432 2.10 -32.58 12.67
CA GLN A 432 2.61 -33.63 11.80
C GLN A 432 2.59 -33.18 10.33
N LYS A 433 3.46 -33.73 9.48
CA LYS A 433 3.53 -33.42 8.04
C LYS A 433 2.20 -33.62 7.31
N ASN A 434 1.39 -34.57 7.75
CA ASN A 434 0.05 -34.81 7.19
C ASN A 434 -1.04 -33.90 7.78
N GLN A 435 -0.70 -32.99 8.69
CA GLN A 435 -1.60 -32.02 9.32
C GLN A 435 -1.40 -30.61 8.76
N ALA A 436 -0.97 -30.51 7.49
CA ALA A 436 -0.89 -29.21 6.83
C ALA A 436 -2.27 -28.55 6.81
N ALA A 437 -2.34 -27.28 7.21
CA ALA A 437 -3.56 -26.49 7.14
C ALA A 437 -3.88 -26.06 5.71
N LEU A 438 -2.83 -25.84 4.89
CA LEU A 438 -2.93 -25.63 3.45
C LEU A 438 -1.86 -26.47 2.75
N ASN A 439 -2.21 -27.01 1.56
CA ASN A 439 -1.28 -27.74 0.70
C ASN A 439 -1.52 -27.35 -0.75
N PHE A 440 -0.46 -26.88 -1.42
CA PHE A 440 -0.53 -26.39 -2.80
C PHE A 440 -0.04 -27.41 -3.84
N GLY A 441 0.41 -28.59 -3.38
CA GLY A 441 0.92 -29.66 -4.26
C GLY A 441 2.42 -29.55 -4.53
N ASP A 442 3.00 -30.62 -5.10
CA ASP A 442 4.46 -30.81 -5.19
C ASP A 442 5.15 -29.82 -6.16
N ASN A 443 4.43 -29.30 -7.14
CA ASN A 443 4.96 -28.33 -8.10
C ASN A 443 5.02 -26.91 -7.57
N GLU A 444 4.34 -26.63 -6.47
CA GLU A 444 4.31 -25.32 -5.83
C GLU A 444 5.28 -25.26 -4.65
N GLU A 445 5.81 -24.10 -4.41
CA GLU A 445 6.62 -23.79 -3.24
C GLU A 445 6.04 -22.54 -2.58
N VAL A 446 5.76 -22.59 -1.29
CA VAL A 446 5.35 -21.39 -0.53
C VAL A 446 6.58 -20.49 -0.38
N THR A 447 6.51 -19.29 -0.92
CA THR A 447 7.63 -18.35 -0.95
C THR A 447 7.49 -17.19 0.01
N PHE A 448 6.25 -16.91 0.45
CA PHE A 448 5.96 -15.85 1.41
C PHE A 448 4.70 -16.14 2.21
N LEU A 449 4.75 -15.77 3.48
CA LEU A 449 3.60 -15.74 4.39
C LEU A 449 3.57 -14.40 5.13
N ASP A 450 2.38 -13.84 5.32
CA ASP A 450 2.15 -12.77 6.29
C ASP A 450 0.68 -12.76 6.71
N VAL A 451 0.37 -12.05 7.80
CA VAL A 451 -0.99 -11.82 8.27
C VAL A 451 -1.30 -10.33 8.19
N ASN A 452 -2.34 -10.00 7.43
CA ASN A 452 -2.96 -8.69 7.50
C ASN A 452 -3.79 -8.60 8.79
N ALA A 453 -3.20 -8.01 9.82
CA ALA A 453 -3.79 -7.95 11.15
C ALA A 453 -5.12 -7.19 11.19
N SER A 454 -5.32 -6.16 10.34
CA SER A 454 -6.55 -5.36 10.32
C SER A 454 -7.76 -6.13 9.80
N LYS A 455 -7.54 -7.13 8.93
CA LYS A 455 -8.60 -7.94 8.33
C LYS A 455 -8.59 -9.40 8.82
N ASP A 456 -7.63 -9.78 9.67
CA ASP A 456 -7.37 -11.16 10.11
C ASP A 456 -7.28 -12.12 8.92
N GLN A 457 -6.50 -11.74 7.91
CA GLN A 457 -6.31 -12.48 6.67
C GLN A 457 -4.87 -12.98 6.53
N LEU A 458 -4.72 -14.24 6.18
CA LEU A 458 -3.43 -14.85 5.86
C LEU A 458 -3.13 -14.66 4.38
N PHE A 459 -2.01 -14.02 4.08
CA PHE A 459 -1.43 -13.88 2.77
C PHE A 459 -0.47 -15.03 2.52
N VAL A 460 -0.63 -15.71 1.40
CA VAL A 460 0.23 -16.82 0.99
C VAL A 460 0.68 -16.58 -0.44
N ALA A 461 1.98 -16.47 -0.66
CA ALA A 461 2.51 -16.55 -2.01
C ALA A 461 3.09 -17.94 -2.27
N THR A 462 2.87 -18.43 -3.49
CA THR A 462 3.51 -19.64 -3.99
C THR A 462 4.22 -19.38 -5.30
N TYR A 463 5.16 -20.25 -5.63
CA TYR A 463 5.84 -20.26 -6.91
C TYR A 463 5.63 -21.59 -7.60
N ASP A 464 4.97 -21.57 -8.76
CA ASP A 464 4.82 -22.73 -9.63
C ASP A 464 6.11 -22.98 -10.40
N LYS A 465 6.78 -24.09 -10.09
CA LYS A 465 8.05 -24.50 -10.69
C LYS A 465 7.93 -24.83 -12.17
N THR A 466 6.72 -25.18 -12.63
CA THR A 466 6.45 -25.53 -14.03
C THR A 466 6.29 -24.30 -14.90
N THR A 467 5.41 -23.38 -14.49
CA THR A 467 5.15 -22.12 -15.22
C THR A 467 6.17 -21.04 -14.94
N LYS A 468 6.96 -21.21 -13.88
CA LYS A 468 7.91 -20.22 -13.35
C LYS A 468 7.23 -18.88 -13.00
N ARG A 469 6.01 -18.97 -12.47
CA ARG A 469 5.19 -17.81 -12.09
C ARG A 469 4.78 -17.90 -10.62
N GLY A 470 4.64 -16.73 -10.03
CA GLY A 470 4.14 -16.55 -8.67
C GLY A 470 2.62 -16.45 -8.65
N ASN A 471 2.04 -17.06 -7.63
CA ASN A 471 0.63 -16.96 -7.30
C ASN A 471 0.48 -16.31 -5.94
N PHE A 472 -0.63 -15.62 -5.72
CA PHE A 472 -0.97 -15.00 -4.45
C PHE A 472 -2.38 -15.38 -4.04
N TYR A 473 -2.52 -15.81 -2.78
CA TYR A 473 -3.78 -16.26 -2.19
C TYR A 473 -4.03 -15.54 -0.87
N ILE A 474 -5.29 -15.23 -0.62
CA ILE A 474 -5.77 -14.64 0.64
C ILE A 474 -6.76 -15.58 1.29
N TYR A 475 -6.52 -15.93 2.55
CA TYR A 475 -7.41 -16.76 3.35
C TYR A 475 -7.86 -15.99 4.59
N ASN A 476 -9.09 -16.26 5.09
CA ASN A 476 -9.45 -15.83 6.44
C ASN A 476 -8.70 -16.69 7.46
N CYS A 477 -8.02 -16.07 8.41
CA CYS A 477 -7.27 -16.80 9.44
C CYS A 477 -8.16 -17.76 10.26
N LYS A 478 -9.43 -17.40 10.49
CA LYS A 478 -10.39 -18.26 11.22
C LYS A 478 -10.59 -19.63 10.57
N ASP A 479 -10.46 -19.71 9.24
CA ASP A 479 -10.74 -20.91 8.46
C ASP A 479 -9.49 -21.79 8.27
N VAL A 480 -8.28 -21.23 8.44
CA VAL A 480 -7.01 -21.96 8.29
C VAL A 480 -6.64 -22.62 9.61
N ARG A 481 -6.96 -23.91 9.73
CA ARG A 481 -6.80 -24.73 10.94
C ARG A 481 -6.31 -26.12 10.58
N THR A 482 -5.67 -26.81 11.52
CA THR A 482 -5.12 -28.15 11.32
C THR A 482 -6.16 -29.22 11.00
N ASP A 483 -7.41 -28.98 11.35
CA ASP A 483 -8.53 -29.92 11.17
C ASP A 483 -9.34 -29.71 9.86
N ASN A 484 -8.97 -28.73 9.04
CA ASN A 484 -9.76 -28.27 7.89
C ASN A 484 -9.03 -28.28 6.54
N SER A 485 -7.86 -28.89 6.45
CA SER A 485 -6.94 -28.77 5.32
C SER A 485 -7.54 -29.07 3.94
N ALA A 486 -8.50 -29.97 3.84
CA ALA A 486 -9.09 -30.40 2.56
C ALA A 486 -10.20 -29.47 2.03
N SER A 487 -10.72 -28.54 2.83
CA SER A 487 -11.91 -27.73 2.50
C SER A 487 -11.68 -26.21 2.50
N VAL A 488 -10.49 -25.74 2.91
CA VAL A 488 -10.21 -24.32 3.01
C VAL A 488 -10.00 -23.73 1.61
N LYS A 489 -10.85 -22.76 1.24
CA LYS A 489 -10.72 -22.03 -0.01
C LYS A 489 -10.21 -20.63 0.26
N PRO A 490 -9.39 -20.07 -0.65
CA PRO A 490 -9.02 -18.67 -0.56
C PRO A 490 -10.24 -17.76 -0.74
N VAL A 491 -10.24 -16.62 -0.08
CA VAL A 491 -11.22 -15.53 -0.31
C VAL A 491 -10.92 -14.82 -1.62
N GLU A 492 -9.62 -14.72 -1.94
CA GLU A 492 -9.10 -14.16 -3.18
C GLU A 492 -7.94 -15.02 -3.67
N GLU A 493 -7.84 -15.21 -4.98
CA GLU A 493 -6.71 -15.88 -5.62
C GLU A 493 -6.29 -15.13 -6.87
N HIS A 494 -4.98 -14.93 -7.00
CA HIS A 494 -4.34 -14.24 -8.11
C HIS A 494 -3.26 -15.16 -8.70
N LYS A 495 -3.56 -15.80 -9.81
CA LYS A 495 -2.66 -16.79 -10.42
C LYS A 495 -1.76 -16.14 -11.47
N SER A 496 -0.50 -16.56 -11.50
CA SER A 496 0.51 -16.09 -12.46
C SER A 496 0.63 -14.57 -12.49
N CYS A 497 0.47 -13.92 -11.32
CA CYS A 497 0.37 -12.47 -11.18
C CYS A 497 1.72 -11.76 -11.04
N ALA A 498 2.82 -12.50 -10.87
CA ALA A 498 4.16 -11.96 -10.69
C ALA A 498 5.23 -13.01 -11.02
N GLY A 499 6.53 -12.65 -10.87
CA GLY A 499 7.62 -13.61 -10.79
C GLY A 499 7.59 -14.41 -9.46
N ARG A 500 8.74 -14.90 -8.97
CA ARG A 500 8.85 -15.53 -7.64
C ARG A 500 8.65 -14.47 -6.56
N ILE A 501 7.50 -14.47 -5.93
CA ILE A 501 7.11 -13.46 -4.93
C ILE A 501 7.91 -13.69 -3.64
N SER A 502 8.61 -12.65 -3.18
CA SER A 502 9.39 -12.65 -1.93
C SER A 502 8.74 -11.80 -0.84
N TYR A 503 7.84 -10.88 -1.20
CA TYR A 503 7.17 -10.01 -0.23
C TYR A 503 5.84 -9.50 -0.79
N ILE A 504 4.85 -9.37 0.10
CA ILE A 504 3.54 -8.81 -0.21
C ILE A 504 3.18 -7.79 0.85
N ILE A 505 2.69 -6.63 0.43
CA ILE A 505 2.15 -5.64 1.35
C ILE A 505 0.82 -5.07 0.81
N TYR A 506 -0.15 -4.97 1.72
CA TYR A 506 -1.39 -4.27 1.43
C TYR A 506 -1.17 -2.78 1.39
N LYS A 507 -1.59 -2.14 0.31
CA LYS A 507 -1.62 -0.69 0.13
C LYS A 507 -3.05 -0.20 0.28
N PRO A 508 -3.38 0.54 1.35
CA PRO A 508 -4.71 1.12 1.53
C PRO A 508 -4.96 2.25 0.52
N SER A 509 -6.23 2.59 0.33
CA SER A 509 -6.61 3.86 -0.29
C SER A 509 -6.16 5.02 0.60
N ILE A 510 -5.53 6.02 -0.02
CA ILE A 510 -4.98 7.17 0.69
C ILE A 510 -5.68 8.41 0.17
N GLN A 511 -6.54 8.97 1.01
CA GLN A 511 -7.10 10.31 0.79
C GLN A 511 -6.05 11.32 1.27
N GLN A 512 -5.49 12.06 0.34
CA GLN A 512 -4.62 13.22 0.63
C GLN A 512 -5.47 14.48 0.72
#